data_ad86a5737d942a6729800263b5af62cc
#
_entry.id   ad86a5737d942a6729800263b5af62cc
#
_cell.length_a   1.000
_cell.length_b   1.000
_cell.length_c   1.000
_cell.angle_alpha   90.00
_cell.angle_beta   90.00
_cell.angle_gamma   90.00
#
_symmetry.space_group_name_H-M   'P 1'
#
loop_
_entity.id
_entity.type
_entity.pdbx_description
1 polymer ?
#
loop_
_entity_poly.entity_id
_entity_poly.type
_entity_poly.pdbx_seq_one_letter_code
_entity_poly.pdbx_strand_id
1 'polypeptide(L)'
;MVRSIDVKLLTENIKEMCIQANHYLAPDMDKAMKNAYEKETKPLAKQILGQLLENLNIAGEDMIPICQDTGMAVVFLKVGQDVHFEGGSVEAAVNEGVRQVYAEGYLRKSVVGDPLLRVNTKDNTPAIIHYEIVPGDKVEIMVAPKGFGSENMSKIYMLKPADGIEGVKEAIINTVKEAGPNACPPVVVGVGIGGTFEKAAILAKKALTREIGTHSELAHIKELEEELLEKINQIGLGPAGLGGDTTALAVNINTYATHIAGLPVAVNICCHVNRHIARTI
;
A
#
# COMPACT_ATOMS: atom_id res chain seq x y z
N MET A 1 26.24 20.22 -7.60
CA MET A 1 25.63 21.15 -8.60
C MET A 1 24.13 21.03 -8.43
N VAL A 2 23.41 22.13 -8.26
CA VAL A 2 21.95 22.09 -8.11
C VAL A 2 21.30 21.68 -9.44
N ARG A 3 20.40 20.72 -9.41
CA ARG A 3 19.64 20.25 -10.58
C ARG A 3 18.24 20.86 -10.56
N SER A 4 17.89 21.63 -11.60
CA SER A 4 16.53 22.14 -11.75
C SER A 4 15.60 21.10 -12.41
N ILE A 5 14.41 20.97 -11.86
CA ILE A 5 13.33 20.09 -12.36
C ILE A 5 12.05 20.92 -12.49
N ASP A 6 11.49 21.01 -13.68
CA ASP A 6 10.17 21.61 -13.88
C ASP A 6 9.10 20.72 -13.24
N VAL A 7 8.24 21.31 -12.41
CA VAL A 7 7.17 20.58 -11.72
C VAL A 7 6.17 19.90 -12.67
N LYS A 8 6.09 20.34 -13.92
CA LYS A 8 5.27 19.66 -14.96
C LYS A 8 5.70 18.21 -15.15
N LEU A 9 6.99 17.92 -14.99
CA LEU A 9 7.49 16.54 -15.06
C LEU A 9 6.89 15.66 -13.96
N LEU A 10 6.64 16.23 -12.77
CA LEU A 10 5.92 15.52 -11.71
C LEU A 10 4.48 15.24 -12.12
N THR A 11 3.77 16.22 -12.67
CA THR A 11 2.39 16.07 -13.14
C THR A 11 2.26 14.92 -14.14
N GLU A 12 3.13 14.88 -15.16
CA GLU A 12 3.14 13.86 -16.20
C GLU A 12 3.43 12.46 -15.61
N ASN A 13 4.46 12.35 -14.77
CA ASN A 13 4.81 11.08 -14.14
C ASN A 13 3.70 10.57 -13.22
N ILE A 14 3.11 11.41 -12.37
CA ILE A 14 2.00 11.03 -11.48
C ILE A 14 0.81 10.52 -12.29
N LYS A 15 0.44 11.22 -13.37
CA LYS A 15 -0.65 10.82 -14.27
C LYS A 15 -0.41 9.43 -14.86
N GLU A 16 0.74 9.20 -15.48
CA GLU A 16 1.09 7.92 -16.09
C GLU A 16 1.13 6.78 -15.07
N MET A 17 1.81 7.00 -13.94
CA MET A 17 1.96 6.00 -12.89
C MET A 17 0.63 5.63 -12.26
N CYS A 18 -0.28 6.58 -12.04
CA CYS A 18 -1.62 6.29 -11.53
C CYS A 18 -2.45 5.44 -12.50
N ILE A 19 -2.40 5.71 -13.81
CA ILE A 19 -3.06 4.87 -14.83
C ILE A 19 -2.50 3.46 -14.74
N GLN A 20 -1.19 3.33 -14.88
CA GLN A 20 -0.53 2.04 -14.87
C GLN A 20 -0.84 1.23 -13.61
N ALA A 21 -0.78 1.87 -12.43
CA ALA A 21 -1.06 1.20 -11.17
C ALA A 21 -2.53 0.73 -11.05
N ASN A 22 -3.49 1.40 -11.67
CA ASN A 22 -4.90 1.01 -11.60
C ASN A 22 -5.29 -0.07 -12.63
N HIS A 23 -4.47 -0.31 -13.66
CA HIS A 23 -4.75 -1.29 -14.71
C HIS A 23 -3.87 -2.54 -14.62
N TYR A 24 -2.70 -2.44 -14.00
CA TYR A 24 -1.76 -3.55 -13.87
C TYR A 24 -1.27 -3.68 -12.43
N LEU A 25 -1.19 -4.91 -11.93
CA LEU A 25 -0.42 -5.18 -10.72
C LEU A 25 1.08 -5.17 -11.01
N ALA A 26 1.87 -4.86 -9.99
CA ALA A 26 3.32 -5.05 -10.07
C ALA A 26 3.66 -6.53 -10.30
N PRO A 27 4.77 -6.85 -11.00
CA PRO A 27 5.11 -8.24 -11.36
C PRO A 27 5.23 -9.20 -10.17
N ASP A 28 5.69 -8.72 -9.03
CA ASP A 28 5.79 -9.48 -7.78
C ASP A 28 4.42 -9.86 -7.23
N MET A 29 3.46 -8.93 -7.27
CA MET A 29 2.08 -9.16 -6.87
C MET A 29 1.38 -10.17 -7.79
N ASP A 30 1.52 -10.01 -9.12
CA ASP A 30 0.97 -10.95 -10.10
C ASP A 30 1.52 -12.36 -9.87
N LYS A 31 2.84 -12.47 -9.68
CA LYS A 31 3.50 -13.75 -9.34
C LYS A 31 3.00 -14.34 -8.03
N ALA A 32 2.81 -13.51 -6.99
CA ALA A 32 2.30 -13.97 -5.70
C ALA A 32 0.87 -14.51 -5.81
N MET A 33 0.00 -13.84 -6.58
CA MET A 33 -1.37 -14.28 -6.85
C MET A 33 -1.40 -15.60 -7.62
N LYS A 34 -0.56 -15.77 -8.65
CA LYS A 34 -0.41 -17.02 -9.40
C LYS A 34 0.08 -18.16 -8.52
N ASN A 35 1.09 -17.92 -7.70
CA ASN A 35 1.59 -18.90 -6.73
C ASN A 35 0.52 -19.31 -5.70
N ALA A 36 -0.29 -18.36 -5.22
CA ALA A 36 -1.40 -18.64 -4.32
C ALA A 36 -2.42 -19.55 -4.99
N TYR A 37 -2.79 -19.27 -6.25
CA TYR A 37 -3.70 -20.12 -7.04
C TYR A 37 -3.16 -21.55 -7.22
N GLU A 38 -1.88 -21.69 -7.54
CA GLU A 38 -1.26 -23.01 -7.76
C GLU A 38 -1.24 -23.85 -6.49
N LYS A 39 -0.93 -23.23 -5.34
CA LYS A 39 -0.79 -23.90 -4.04
C LYS A 39 -2.11 -24.14 -3.30
N GLU A 40 -3.18 -23.44 -3.67
CA GLU A 40 -4.47 -23.52 -2.98
C GLU A 40 -5.08 -24.92 -3.10
N THR A 41 -5.43 -25.50 -1.97
CA THR A 41 -5.97 -26.87 -1.89
C THR A 41 -7.50 -26.91 -1.82
N LYS A 42 -8.15 -25.82 -1.42
CA LYS A 42 -9.60 -25.76 -1.27
C LYS A 42 -10.26 -25.40 -2.60
N PRO A 43 -11.20 -26.23 -3.12
CA PRO A 43 -11.77 -26.01 -4.46
C PRO A 43 -12.41 -24.63 -4.65
N LEU A 44 -13.19 -24.15 -3.66
CA LEU A 44 -13.85 -22.85 -3.74
C LEU A 44 -12.82 -21.71 -3.74
N ALA A 45 -11.84 -21.74 -2.84
CA ALA A 45 -10.79 -20.75 -2.77
C ALA A 45 -9.98 -20.68 -4.06
N LYS A 46 -9.66 -21.84 -4.63
CA LYS A 46 -8.95 -21.93 -5.93
C LYS A 46 -9.77 -21.32 -7.06
N GLN A 47 -11.08 -21.60 -7.11
CA GLN A 47 -11.98 -20.97 -8.07
C GLN A 47 -11.99 -19.45 -7.94
N ILE A 48 -12.05 -18.92 -6.71
CA ILE A 48 -12.03 -17.47 -6.45
C ILE A 48 -10.70 -16.86 -6.91
N LEU A 49 -9.56 -17.47 -6.56
CA LEU A 49 -8.26 -16.99 -7.04
C LEU A 49 -8.18 -17.00 -8.57
N GLY A 50 -8.73 -18.01 -9.22
CA GLY A 50 -8.83 -18.05 -10.69
C GLY A 50 -9.63 -16.89 -11.26
N GLN A 51 -10.77 -16.55 -10.65
CA GLN A 51 -11.57 -15.38 -11.06
C GLN A 51 -10.83 -14.06 -10.83
N LEU A 52 -10.07 -13.94 -9.72
CA LEU A 52 -9.25 -12.74 -9.48
C LEU A 52 -8.15 -12.59 -10.52
N LEU A 53 -7.49 -13.68 -10.92
CA LEU A 53 -6.47 -13.66 -11.99
C LEU A 53 -7.09 -13.33 -13.36
N GLU A 54 -8.26 -13.88 -13.67
CA GLU A 54 -9.00 -13.55 -14.89
C GLU A 54 -9.36 -12.07 -14.94
N ASN A 55 -9.83 -11.50 -13.81
CA ASN A 55 -10.11 -10.08 -13.70
C ASN A 55 -8.87 -9.20 -13.97
N LEU A 56 -7.68 -9.62 -13.51
CA LEU A 56 -6.43 -8.89 -13.80
C LEU A 56 -6.11 -8.90 -15.30
N ASN A 57 -6.32 -10.01 -15.98
CA ASN A 57 -6.10 -10.12 -17.44
C ASN A 57 -7.08 -9.20 -18.20
N ILE A 58 -8.38 -9.28 -17.90
CA ILE A 58 -9.41 -8.44 -18.51
C ILE A 58 -9.09 -6.95 -18.28
N ALA A 59 -8.72 -6.57 -17.06
CA ALA A 59 -8.38 -5.19 -16.74
C ALA A 59 -7.23 -4.65 -17.59
N GLY A 60 -6.18 -5.46 -17.76
CA GLY A 60 -5.02 -5.10 -18.57
C GLY A 60 -5.31 -5.08 -20.09
N GLU A 61 -6.08 -6.04 -20.61
CA GLU A 61 -6.42 -6.13 -22.03
C GLU A 61 -7.38 -5.03 -22.47
N ASP A 62 -8.42 -4.79 -21.68
CA ASP A 62 -9.48 -3.82 -22.02
C ASP A 62 -9.17 -2.40 -21.52
N MET A 63 -8.04 -2.20 -20.84
CA MET A 63 -7.65 -0.91 -20.24
C MET A 63 -8.74 -0.34 -19.33
N ILE A 64 -9.30 -1.18 -18.48
CA ILE A 64 -10.24 -0.81 -17.43
C ILE A 64 -9.62 -0.99 -16.05
N PRO A 65 -10.03 -0.23 -15.03
CA PRO A 65 -9.47 -0.39 -13.68
C PRO A 65 -9.73 -1.79 -13.10
N ILE A 66 -8.71 -2.36 -12.43
CA ILE A 66 -8.79 -3.69 -11.80
C ILE A 66 -9.94 -3.78 -10.79
N CYS A 67 -10.28 -2.67 -10.13
CA CYS A 67 -11.30 -2.60 -9.09
C CYS A 67 -12.13 -1.32 -9.23
N GLN A 68 -13.40 -1.36 -8.80
CA GLN A 68 -14.25 -0.17 -8.73
C GLN A 68 -13.76 0.86 -7.70
N ASP A 69 -13.01 0.44 -6.69
CA ASP A 69 -12.33 1.35 -5.76
C ASP A 69 -10.92 1.63 -6.29
N THR A 70 -10.80 2.69 -7.07
CA THR A 70 -9.51 3.14 -7.60
C THR A 70 -8.70 3.93 -6.58
N GLY A 71 -9.26 4.10 -5.38
CA GLY A 71 -8.58 4.56 -4.19
C GLY A 71 -8.33 6.05 -4.13
N MET A 72 -7.64 6.42 -3.07
CA MET A 72 -7.05 7.74 -2.86
C MET A 72 -5.56 7.67 -3.21
N ALA A 73 -5.04 8.63 -3.96
CA ALA A 73 -3.63 8.63 -4.35
C ALA A 73 -2.74 8.91 -3.13
N VAL A 74 -1.86 7.97 -2.79
CA VAL A 74 -0.78 8.15 -1.83
C VAL A 74 0.52 8.26 -2.63
N VAL A 75 1.26 9.33 -2.40
CA VAL A 75 2.49 9.65 -3.13
C VAL A 75 3.63 9.82 -2.13
N PHE A 76 4.69 9.07 -2.30
CA PHE A 76 5.95 9.27 -1.59
C PHE A 76 6.95 9.90 -2.55
N LEU A 77 7.54 11.00 -2.13
CA LEU A 77 8.58 11.72 -2.86
C LEU A 77 9.87 11.67 -2.04
N LYS A 78 10.91 10.95 -2.52
CA LYS A 78 12.27 11.10 -2.01
C LYS A 78 12.97 12.12 -2.89
N VAL A 79 13.27 13.26 -2.34
CA VAL A 79 13.83 14.41 -3.06
C VAL A 79 15.30 14.56 -2.68
N GLY A 80 16.17 14.50 -3.68
CA GLY A 80 17.57 14.80 -3.50
C GLY A 80 17.76 16.23 -3.00
N GLN A 81 18.63 16.44 -2.01
CA GLN A 81 18.87 17.76 -1.41
C GLN A 81 19.48 18.78 -2.39
N ASP A 82 20.02 18.31 -3.52
CA ASP A 82 20.56 19.14 -4.60
C ASP A 82 19.54 19.39 -5.72
N VAL A 83 18.25 19.05 -5.51
CA VAL A 83 17.15 19.34 -6.43
C VAL A 83 16.52 20.68 -6.11
N HIS A 84 16.31 21.48 -7.17
CA HIS A 84 15.50 22.68 -7.14
C HIS A 84 14.29 22.51 -8.05
N PHE A 85 13.08 22.63 -7.51
CA PHE A 85 11.87 22.61 -8.32
C PHE A 85 11.54 24.01 -8.83
N GLU A 86 11.23 24.12 -10.12
CA GLU A 86 10.82 25.35 -10.77
C GLU A 86 9.50 25.18 -11.54
N GLY A 87 8.87 26.31 -11.91
CA GLY A 87 7.62 26.29 -12.66
C GLY A 87 6.35 26.22 -11.81
N GLY A 88 6.46 26.12 -10.47
CA GLY A 88 5.30 26.15 -9.57
C GLY A 88 5.47 25.37 -8.27
N SER A 89 4.34 25.08 -7.62
CA SER A 89 4.29 24.29 -6.40
C SER A 89 4.34 22.79 -6.70
N VAL A 90 5.20 22.04 -6.00
CA VAL A 90 5.27 20.57 -6.08
C VAL A 90 3.93 19.94 -5.71
N GLU A 91 3.29 20.40 -4.65
CA GLU A 91 1.98 19.89 -4.21
C GLU A 91 0.91 20.13 -5.26
N ALA A 92 0.88 21.33 -5.87
CA ALA A 92 -0.06 21.65 -6.92
C ALA A 92 0.16 20.77 -8.17
N ALA A 93 1.41 20.50 -8.54
CA ALA A 93 1.75 19.65 -9.67
C ALA A 93 1.35 18.18 -9.46
N VAL A 94 1.57 17.63 -8.25
CA VAL A 94 1.11 16.29 -7.88
C VAL A 94 -0.42 16.20 -7.96
N ASN A 95 -1.12 17.16 -7.36
CA ASN A 95 -2.58 17.18 -7.40
C ASN A 95 -3.13 17.38 -8.82
N GLU A 96 -2.45 18.14 -9.68
CA GLU A 96 -2.83 18.27 -11.09
C GLU A 96 -2.71 16.93 -11.82
N GLY A 97 -1.63 16.18 -11.62
CA GLY A 97 -1.49 14.82 -12.15
C GLY A 97 -2.62 13.89 -11.73
N VAL A 98 -2.99 13.93 -10.44
CA VAL A 98 -4.13 13.17 -9.92
C VAL A 98 -5.44 13.62 -10.55
N ARG A 99 -5.70 14.92 -10.65
CA ARG A 99 -6.93 15.46 -11.26
C ARG A 99 -7.09 14.99 -12.71
N GLN A 100 -6.04 15.09 -13.49
CA GLN A 100 -6.06 14.66 -14.89
C GLN A 100 -6.33 13.16 -15.02
N VAL A 101 -5.60 12.32 -14.27
CA VAL A 101 -5.76 10.88 -14.42
C VAL A 101 -7.12 10.37 -13.96
N TYR A 102 -7.69 10.93 -12.89
CA TYR A 102 -9.02 10.51 -12.42
C TYR A 102 -10.15 10.98 -13.34
N ALA A 103 -9.91 11.97 -14.21
CA ALA A 103 -10.82 12.36 -15.27
C ALA A 103 -10.62 11.52 -16.54
N GLU A 104 -9.41 11.45 -17.06
CA GLU A 104 -9.09 10.83 -18.35
C GLU A 104 -9.02 9.30 -18.29
N GLY A 105 -8.60 8.72 -17.15
CA GLY A 105 -8.52 7.28 -16.93
C GLY A 105 -9.84 6.65 -16.47
N TYR A 106 -10.93 7.42 -16.44
CA TYR A 106 -12.25 6.96 -15.96
C TYR A 106 -12.21 6.36 -14.54
N LEU A 107 -11.30 6.87 -13.70
CA LEU A 107 -11.14 6.40 -12.34
C LEU A 107 -12.23 6.97 -11.44
N ARG A 108 -12.61 6.21 -10.40
CA ARG A 108 -13.66 6.62 -9.47
C ARG A 108 -13.19 7.76 -8.55
N LYS A 109 -13.88 8.90 -8.59
CA LYS A 109 -13.61 10.07 -7.77
C LYS A 109 -14.25 9.90 -6.40
N SER A 110 -13.47 9.43 -5.42
CA SER A 110 -13.95 9.01 -4.11
C SER A 110 -13.60 9.99 -2.97
N VAL A 111 -12.79 11.03 -3.24
CA VAL A 111 -12.35 11.97 -2.20
C VAL A 111 -13.45 12.94 -1.84
N VAL A 112 -13.63 13.18 -0.55
CA VAL A 112 -14.50 14.20 0.02
C VAL A 112 -13.65 15.31 0.63
N GLY A 113 -14.02 16.58 0.39
CA GLY A 113 -13.25 17.74 0.82
C GLY A 113 -13.26 17.95 2.33
N ASP A 114 -14.37 17.59 2.99
CA ASP A 114 -14.50 17.60 4.43
C ASP A 114 -14.99 16.24 4.92
N PRO A 115 -14.32 15.62 5.92
CA PRO A 115 -14.64 14.26 6.36
C PRO A 115 -16.00 14.15 7.08
N LEU A 116 -16.55 15.23 7.60
CA LEU A 116 -17.85 15.27 8.30
C LEU A 116 -18.98 15.71 7.36
N LEU A 117 -18.78 16.74 6.56
CA LEU A 117 -19.76 17.25 5.60
C LEU A 117 -19.89 16.34 4.37
N ARG A 118 -18.89 15.53 4.05
CA ARG A 118 -18.88 14.50 3.02
C ARG A 118 -19.15 14.99 1.59
N VAL A 119 -18.82 16.26 1.30
CA VAL A 119 -18.96 16.82 -0.05
C VAL A 119 -17.81 16.34 -0.94
N ASN A 120 -18.12 15.67 -2.03
CA ASN A 120 -17.13 15.12 -2.97
C ASN A 120 -16.37 16.24 -3.69
N THR A 121 -15.05 16.10 -3.83
CA THR A 121 -14.17 17.08 -4.50
C THR A 121 -14.33 17.08 -6.02
N LYS A 122 -14.90 16.01 -6.60
CA LYS A 122 -15.18 15.77 -8.01
C LYS A 122 -13.96 15.54 -8.90
N ASP A 123 -12.76 15.59 -8.35
CA ASP A 123 -11.50 15.42 -9.07
C ASP A 123 -10.52 14.46 -8.38
N ASN A 124 -10.94 13.87 -7.25
CA ASN A 124 -10.17 12.95 -6.40
C ASN A 124 -8.90 13.57 -5.77
N THR A 125 -8.84 14.88 -5.65
CA THR A 125 -7.79 15.61 -4.91
C THR A 125 -8.29 16.02 -3.52
N PRO A 126 -7.40 16.30 -2.55
CA PRO A 126 -5.94 16.21 -2.66
C PRO A 126 -5.42 14.77 -2.56
N ALA A 127 -4.23 14.54 -3.10
CA ALA A 127 -3.43 13.37 -2.80
C ALA A 127 -2.86 13.43 -1.37
N ILE A 128 -2.52 12.27 -0.81
CA ILE A 128 -1.72 12.18 0.42
C ILE A 128 -0.25 12.16 0.00
N ILE A 129 0.48 13.23 0.29
CA ILE A 129 1.88 13.38 -0.15
C ILE A 129 2.81 13.30 1.05
N HIS A 130 3.78 12.41 0.97
CA HIS A 130 4.85 12.26 1.95
C HIS A 130 6.19 12.65 1.31
N TYR A 131 6.94 13.51 1.97
CA TYR A 131 8.25 13.96 1.51
C TYR A 131 9.36 13.37 2.37
N GLU A 132 10.45 12.99 1.72
CA GLU A 132 11.70 12.60 2.36
C GLU A 132 12.86 13.27 1.62
N ILE A 133 13.70 14.01 2.34
CA ILE A 133 14.91 14.61 1.76
C ILE A 133 16.05 13.64 1.92
N VAL A 134 16.74 13.34 0.82
CA VAL A 134 17.84 12.38 0.75
C VAL A 134 19.06 13.03 0.08
N PRO A 135 20.28 12.52 0.27
CA PRO A 135 21.43 13.00 -0.48
C PRO A 135 21.28 12.80 -1.99
N GLY A 136 21.86 13.72 -2.78
CA GLY A 136 21.91 13.62 -4.24
C GLY A 136 20.97 14.56 -4.98
N ASP A 137 20.78 14.32 -6.27
CA ASP A 137 20.09 15.19 -7.23
C ASP A 137 18.96 14.50 -8.00
N LYS A 138 18.51 13.36 -7.50
CA LYS A 138 17.40 12.61 -8.11
C LYS A 138 16.11 12.77 -7.29
N VAL A 139 14.99 12.54 -7.94
CA VAL A 139 13.69 12.43 -7.28
C VAL A 139 13.12 11.03 -7.55
N GLU A 140 12.92 10.27 -6.49
CA GLU A 140 12.18 9.01 -6.55
C GLU A 140 10.72 9.28 -6.22
N ILE A 141 9.84 8.90 -7.13
CA ILE A 141 8.38 9.03 -7.00
C ILE A 141 7.83 7.62 -6.82
N MET A 142 7.05 7.41 -5.75
CA MET A 142 6.24 6.21 -5.56
C MET A 142 4.77 6.63 -5.53
N VAL A 143 3.96 6.05 -6.40
CA VAL A 143 2.51 6.25 -6.43
C VAL A 143 1.83 4.96 -6.02
N ALA A 144 0.98 5.04 -5.00
CA ALA A 144 0.24 3.91 -4.44
C ALA A 144 -1.24 4.28 -4.23
N PRO A 145 -2.11 4.09 -5.23
CA PRO A 145 -3.54 4.30 -5.06
C PRO A 145 -4.10 3.33 -4.02
N LYS A 146 -4.64 3.83 -2.93
CA LYS A 146 -5.07 3.02 -1.78
C LYS A 146 -6.59 2.98 -1.64
N GLY A 147 -7.16 1.80 -1.86
CA GLY A 147 -8.59 1.53 -1.66
C GLY A 147 -8.97 1.55 -0.17
N PHE A 148 -10.17 2.04 0.12
CA PHE A 148 -10.60 2.29 1.51
C PHE A 148 -11.28 1.09 2.18
N GLY A 149 -11.72 0.09 1.46
CA GLY A 149 -12.23 -1.15 2.07
C GLY A 149 -11.18 -1.76 3.03
N SER A 150 -9.98 -1.97 2.54
CA SER A 150 -8.88 -2.47 3.36
C SER A 150 -8.21 -1.40 4.24
N GLU A 151 -8.20 -0.12 3.83
CA GLU A 151 -7.66 0.97 4.66
C GLU A 151 -8.40 1.09 5.98
N ASN A 152 -9.74 1.01 5.95
CA ASN A 152 -10.59 1.08 7.14
C ASN A 152 -10.36 -0.06 8.13
N MET A 153 -9.72 -1.14 7.71
CA MET A 153 -9.40 -2.29 8.57
C MET A 153 -8.05 -2.16 9.28
N SER A 154 -7.31 -1.08 9.00
CA SER A 154 -5.99 -0.83 9.58
C SER A 154 -6.11 -0.31 11.02
N LYS A 155 -5.10 -0.60 11.84
CA LYS A 155 -5.07 -0.20 13.25
C LYS A 155 -3.71 0.30 13.69
N ILE A 156 -3.72 1.10 14.75
CA ILE A 156 -2.51 1.51 15.44
C ILE A 156 -2.64 1.22 16.94
N TYR A 157 -1.58 0.71 17.52
CA TYR A 157 -1.49 0.34 18.91
C TYR A 157 -0.32 1.06 19.56
N MET A 158 -0.55 1.62 20.71
CA MET A 158 0.51 2.16 21.58
C MET A 158 0.79 1.13 22.68
N LEU A 159 1.57 0.11 22.32
CA LEU A 159 1.94 -0.97 23.25
C LEU A 159 2.94 -0.48 24.28
N LYS A 160 3.04 -1.21 25.39
CA LYS A 160 4.07 -1.01 26.40
C LYS A 160 5.29 -1.88 26.07
N PRO A 161 6.52 -1.45 26.39
CA PRO A 161 7.71 -2.29 26.22
C PRO A 161 7.59 -3.68 26.87
N ALA A 162 6.83 -3.79 27.97
CA ALA A 162 6.58 -5.06 28.65
C ALA A 162 5.73 -6.05 27.84
N ASP A 163 4.94 -5.57 26.87
CA ASP A 163 4.13 -6.43 25.98
C ASP A 163 5.04 -7.21 25.00
N GLY A 164 6.23 -6.68 24.74
CA GLY A 164 7.28 -7.34 23.98
C GLY A 164 6.85 -7.82 22.59
N ILE A 165 7.57 -8.81 22.08
CA ILE A 165 7.32 -9.37 20.75
C ILE A 165 5.96 -10.09 20.66
N GLU A 166 5.51 -10.70 21.73
CA GLU A 166 4.22 -11.40 21.75
C GLU A 166 3.04 -10.42 21.64
N GLY A 167 3.10 -9.27 22.33
CA GLY A 167 2.10 -8.21 22.15
C GLY A 167 2.08 -7.65 20.72
N VAL A 168 3.25 -7.53 20.07
CA VAL A 168 3.33 -7.14 18.65
C VAL A 168 2.66 -8.18 17.76
N LYS A 169 2.96 -9.47 17.94
CA LYS A 169 2.34 -10.56 17.16
C LYS A 169 0.83 -10.57 17.34
N GLU A 170 0.37 -10.45 18.56
CA GLU A 170 -1.07 -10.42 18.89
C GLU A 170 -1.78 -9.25 18.21
N ALA A 171 -1.22 -8.05 18.29
CA ALA A 171 -1.77 -6.85 17.65
C ALA A 171 -1.92 -7.03 16.12
N ILE A 172 -0.91 -7.61 15.45
CA ILE A 172 -0.93 -7.85 14.00
C ILE A 172 -1.97 -8.92 13.65
N ILE A 173 -1.95 -10.06 14.32
CA ILE A 173 -2.87 -11.18 14.03
C ILE A 173 -4.32 -10.77 14.31
N ASN A 174 -4.59 -10.06 15.40
CA ASN A 174 -5.93 -9.60 15.75
C ASN A 174 -6.45 -8.57 14.75
N THR A 175 -5.59 -7.68 14.24
CA THR A 175 -5.98 -6.74 13.19
C THR A 175 -6.46 -7.48 11.93
N VAL A 176 -5.75 -8.52 11.50
CA VAL A 176 -6.15 -9.31 10.32
C VAL A 176 -7.43 -10.11 10.59
N LYS A 177 -7.58 -10.73 11.78
CA LYS A 177 -8.80 -11.45 12.17
C LYS A 177 -10.04 -10.55 12.16
N GLU A 178 -9.92 -9.35 12.74
CA GLU A 178 -11.02 -8.40 12.81
C GLU A 178 -11.34 -7.78 11.44
N ALA A 179 -10.35 -7.61 10.58
CA ALA A 179 -10.56 -7.18 9.20
C ALA A 179 -11.43 -8.20 8.44
N GLY A 180 -11.17 -9.48 8.62
CA GLY A 180 -11.96 -10.54 8.02
C GLY A 180 -12.15 -10.37 6.51
N PRO A 181 -13.34 -10.67 5.97
CA PRO A 181 -13.65 -10.52 4.55
C PRO A 181 -13.65 -9.06 4.08
N ASN A 182 -13.83 -8.07 4.98
CA ASN A 182 -13.93 -6.65 4.63
C ASN A 182 -12.63 -6.09 4.03
N ALA A 183 -11.50 -6.74 4.29
CA ALA A 183 -10.22 -6.37 3.70
C ALA A 183 -10.01 -6.92 2.28
N CYS A 184 -10.93 -7.73 1.74
CA CYS A 184 -10.84 -8.41 0.46
C CYS A 184 -9.55 -9.25 0.33
N PRO A 185 -9.36 -10.29 1.18
CA PRO A 185 -8.20 -11.16 1.10
C PRO A 185 -8.12 -11.92 -0.25
N PRO A 186 -6.92 -12.41 -0.64
CA PRO A 186 -5.69 -12.41 0.15
C PRO A 186 -5.10 -11.01 0.30
N VAL A 187 -4.62 -10.69 1.49
CA VAL A 187 -4.13 -9.34 1.84
C VAL A 187 -2.60 -9.24 1.80
N VAL A 188 -2.11 -8.01 1.69
CA VAL A 188 -0.75 -7.63 2.06
C VAL A 188 -0.83 -6.85 3.36
N VAL A 189 -0.04 -7.25 4.35
CA VAL A 189 0.01 -6.63 5.66
C VAL A 189 1.29 -5.82 5.80
N GLY A 190 1.16 -4.50 5.84
CA GLY A 190 2.26 -3.61 6.13
C GLY A 190 2.29 -3.24 7.61
N VAL A 191 3.43 -3.40 8.24
CA VAL A 191 3.61 -3.15 9.67
C VAL A 191 4.69 -2.10 9.88
N GLY A 192 4.43 -1.15 10.77
CA GLY A 192 5.41 -0.20 11.25
C GLY A 192 5.60 -0.36 12.75
N ILE A 193 6.83 -0.60 13.20
CA ILE A 193 7.17 -0.77 14.62
C ILE A 193 8.17 0.29 15.03
N GLY A 194 7.87 1.00 16.11
CA GLY A 194 8.75 2.02 16.67
C GLY A 194 8.46 3.43 16.14
N GLY A 195 9.39 4.35 16.41
CA GLY A 195 9.19 5.79 16.19
C GLY A 195 8.18 6.38 17.18
N THR A 196 7.31 7.20 16.64
CA THR A 196 6.16 7.85 17.29
C THR A 196 4.86 7.37 16.64
N PHE A 197 3.71 7.84 17.14
CA PHE A 197 2.38 7.48 16.61
C PHE A 197 2.30 7.61 15.09
N GLU A 198 2.61 8.78 14.55
CA GLU A 198 2.58 9.07 13.12
C GLU A 198 3.68 8.34 12.34
N LYS A 199 4.87 8.15 12.96
CA LYS A 199 5.99 7.46 12.30
C LYS A 199 5.67 5.99 12.09
N ALA A 200 5.10 5.31 13.07
CA ALA A 200 4.65 3.93 12.94
C ALA A 200 3.62 3.77 11.81
N ALA A 201 2.65 4.69 11.72
CA ALA A 201 1.65 4.67 10.64
C ALA A 201 2.26 4.86 9.25
N ILE A 202 3.22 5.79 9.09
CA ILE A 202 3.94 6.01 7.82
C ILE A 202 4.79 4.78 7.45
N LEU A 203 5.47 4.16 8.44
CA LEU A 203 6.26 2.94 8.22
C LEU A 203 5.38 1.79 7.74
N ALA A 204 4.21 1.60 8.35
CA ALA A 204 3.25 0.58 7.93
C ALA A 204 2.74 0.82 6.50
N LYS A 205 2.44 2.07 6.15
CA LYS A 205 2.04 2.45 4.79
C LYS A 205 3.14 2.17 3.77
N LYS A 206 4.39 2.55 4.07
CA LYS A 206 5.57 2.24 3.24
C LYS A 206 5.83 0.74 3.13
N ALA A 207 5.57 -0.04 4.18
CA ALA A 207 5.76 -1.49 4.16
C ALA A 207 4.86 -2.18 3.12
N LEU A 208 3.69 -1.62 2.81
CA LEU A 208 2.81 -2.13 1.75
C LEU A 208 3.42 -1.99 0.34
N THR A 209 4.38 -1.10 0.14
CA THR A 209 5.03 -0.86 -1.16
C THR A 209 6.35 -1.62 -1.32
N ARG A 210 6.69 -2.51 -0.40
CA ARG A 210 7.82 -3.41 -0.54
C ARG A 210 7.46 -4.54 -1.50
N GLU A 211 8.42 -4.92 -2.33
CA GLU A 211 8.28 -6.06 -3.25
C GLU A 211 8.01 -7.35 -2.47
N ILE A 212 6.98 -8.09 -2.88
CA ILE A 212 6.60 -9.36 -2.24
C ILE A 212 7.69 -10.41 -2.44
N GLY A 213 8.03 -11.08 -1.34
CA GLY A 213 9.13 -12.04 -1.28
C GLY A 213 10.45 -11.42 -0.88
N THR A 214 10.51 -10.08 -0.68
CA THR A 214 11.63 -9.43 0.00
C THR A 214 11.41 -9.44 1.52
N HIS A 215 12.50 -9.46 2.26
CA HIS A 215 12.48 -9.45 3.73
C HIS A 215 13.29 -8.29 4.30
N SER A 216 13.06 -8.02 5.57
CA SER A 216 13.89 -7.07 6.33
C SER A 216 15.35 -7.54 6.36
N GLU A 217 16.28 -6.59 6.31
CA GLU A 217 17.72 -6.86 6.49
C GLU A 217 18.04 -7.29 7.94
N LEU A 218 17.18 -6.97 8.89
CA LEU A 218 17.31 -7.37 10.28
C LEU A 218 16.80 -8.80 10.45
N ALA A 219 17.68 -9.75 10.79
CA ALA A 219 17.37 -11.17 10.85
C ALA A 219 16.14 -11.49 11.71
N HIS A 220 16.06 -10.91 12.92
CA HIS A 220 14.92 -11.12 13.82
C HIS A 220 13.59 -10.55 13.30
N ILE A 221 13.63 -9.52 12.44
CA ILE A 221 12.43 -8.99 11.78
C ILE A 221 12.02 -9.87 10.60
N LYS A 222 12.98 -10.35 9.82
CA LYS A 222 12.72 -11.34 8.77
C LYS A 222 12.04 -12.59 9.33
N GLU A 223 12.58 -13.16 10.41
CA GLU A 223 11.97 -14.31 11.09
C GLU A 223 10.54 -14.02 11.56
N LEU A 224 10.30 -12.81 12.05
CA LEU A 224 8.98 -12.36 12.47
C LEU A 224 8.01 -12.21 11.29
N GLU A 225 8.47 -11.68 10.14
CA GLU A 225 7.67 -11.59 8.91
C GLU A 225 7.22 -12.98 8.45
N GLU A 226 8.14 -13.95 8.42
CA GLU A 226 7.88 -15.33 8.00
C GLU A 226 6.92 -16.04 8.98
N GLU A 227 7.16 -15.93 10.29
CA GLU A 227 6.29 -16.50 11.32
C GLU A 227 4.86 -15.95 11.26
N LEU A 228 4.73 -14.62 11.10
CA LEU A 228 3.43 -13.96 11.05
C LEU A 228 2.66 -14.32 9.78
N LEU A 229 3.33 -14.43 8.63
CA LEU A 229 2.70 -14.86 7.39
C LEU A 229 2.11 -16.27 7.53
N GLU A 230 2.85 -17.19 8.12
CA GLU A 230 2.38 -18.55 8.39
C GLU A 230 1.17 -18.54 9.34
N LYS A 231 1.26 -17.85 10.48
CA LYS A 231 0.17 -17.76 11.47
C LYS A 231 -1.08 -17.11 10.91
N ILE A 232 -0.95 -16.07 10.07
CA ILE A 232 -2.07 -15.41 9.42
C ILE A 232 -2.74 -16.35 8.42
N ASN A 233 -1.98 -17.11 7.65
CA ASN A 233 -2.54 -18.09 6.72
C ASN A 233 -3.24 -19.24 7.44
N GLN A 234 -2.77 -19.65 8.63
CA GLN A 234 -3.44 -20.63 9.50
C GLN A 234 -4.80 -20.16 10.03
N ILE A 235 -5.13 -18.87 9.98
CA ILE A 235 -6.48 -18.37 10.32
C ILE A 235 -7.52 -18.96 9.38
N GLY A 236 -7.16 -19.23 8.12
CA GLY A 236 -8.03 -19.89 7.16
C GLY A 236 -9.15 -19.02 6.61
N LEU A 237 -9.03 -17.68 6.67
CA LEU A 237 -10.01 -16.77 6.05
C LEU A 237 -10.09 -16.99 4.55
N GLY A 238 -8.96 -17.21 3.90
CA GLY A 238 -8.86 -17.50 2.48
C GLY A 238 -9.32 -16.36 1.55
N PRO A 239 -9.27 -16.57 0.23
CA PRO A 239 -9.69 -15.60 -0.76
C PRO A 239 -11.14 -15.14 -0.55
N ALA A 240 -11.37 -13.84 -0.63
CA ALA A 240 -12.65 -13.18 -0.37
C ALA A 240 -13.26 -13.46 1.03
N GLY A 241 -12.51 -14.08 1.96
CA GLY A 241 -12.99 -14.48 3.28
C GLY A 241 -13.92 -15.72 3.27
N LEU A 242 -13.86 -16.51 2.22
CA LEU A 242 -14.74 -17.69 2.04
C LEU A 242 -14.04 -19.03 2.37
N GLY A 243 -12.97 -18.95 3.12
CA GLY A 243 -12.11 -20.10 3.47
C GLY A 243 -11.02 -20.34 2.44
N GLY A 244 -9.93 -20.97 2.85
CA GLY A 244 -8.80 -21.29 1.98
C GLY A 244 -7.46 -21.21 2.70
N ASP A 245 -6.41 -21.59 2.00
CA ASP A 245 -5.06 -21.68 2.54
C ASP A 245 -4.34 -20.31 2.51
N THR A 246 -4.78 -19.39 1.63
CA THR A 246 -4.12 -18.09 1.44
C THR A 246 -4.99 -16.94 1.98
N THR A 247 -4.72 -16.49 3.20
CA THR A 247 -5.31 -15.29 3.81
C THR A 247 -4.48 -14.03 3.50
N ALA A 248 -3.15 -14.17 3.52
CA ALA A 248 -2.21 -13.09 3.20
C ALA A 248 -1.15 -13.58 2.20
N LEU A 249 -0.71 -12.65 1.34
CA LEU A 249 0.38 -12.85 0.38
C LEU A 249 1.72 -12.48 0.98
N ALA A 250 1.75 -11.48 1.86
CA ALA A 250 2.95 -11.03 2.54
C ALA A 250 2.63 -10.33 3.87
N VAL A 251 3.59 -10.39 4.78
CA VAL A 251 3.70 -9.51 5.95
C VAL A 251 5.04 -8.80 5.84
N ASN A 252 5.01 -7.50 5.66
CA ASN A 252 6.19 -6.65 5.53
C ASN A 252 6.32 -5.73 6.74
N ILE A 253 7.46 -5.75 7.42
CA ILE A 253 7.69 -4.98 8.66
C ILE A 253 8.81 -3.97 8.45
N ASN A 254 8.51 -2.70 8.65
CA ASN A 254 9.49 -1.63 8.75
C ASN A 254 9.65 -1.20 10.20
N THR A 255 10.88 -0.96 10.64
CA THR A 255 11.17 -0.56 12.02
C THR A 255 11.84 0.81 12.07
N TYR A 256 11.74 1.46 13.22
CA TYR A 256 12.43 2.70 13.53
C TYR A 256 12.78 2.76 15.01
N ALA A 257 13.85 3.46 15.36
CA ALA A 257 14.20 3.70 16.75
C ALA A 257 13.03 4.36 17.51
N THR A 258 12.81 3.98 18.77
CA THR A 258 11.70 4.49 19.56
C THR A 258 12.15 4.89 20.96
N HIS A 259 11.29 5.59 21.69
CA HIS A 259 11.54 5.96 23.07
C HIS A 259 11.52 4.71 23.98
N ILE A 260 12.39 4.66 25.00
CA ILE A 260 12.53 3.49 25.90
C ILE A 260 11.21 3.10 26.58
N ALA A 261 10.27 4.01 26.76
CA ALA A 261 8.98 3.79 27.41
C ALA A 261 7.84 3.46 26.43
N GLY A 262 8.10 3.34 25.13
CA GLY A 262 7.06 3.14 24.12
C GLY A 262 7.36 1.97 23.19
N LEU A 263 6.28 1.36 22.66
CA LEU A 263 6.33 0.34 21.60
C LEU A 263 5.14 0.56 20.66
N PRO A 264 5.15 1.64 19.84
CA PRO A 264 4.09 1.88 18.87
C PRO A 264 4.15 0.83 17.75
N VAL A 265 2.97 0.31 17.39
CA VAL A 265 2.79 -0.67 16.30
C VAL A 265 1.63 -0.23 15.46
N ALA A 266 1.86 -0.01 14.17
CA ALA A 266 0.81 0.24 13.19
C ALA A 266 0.69 -0.94 12.24
N VAL A 267 -0.53 -1.34 11.95
CA VAL A 267 -0.86 -2.41 11.00
C VAL A 267 -1.74 -1.82 9.92
N ASN A 268 -1.22 -1.71 8.72
CA ASN A 268 -1.96 -1.23 7.56
C ASN A 268 -2.24 -2.38 6.60
N ILE A 269 -3.51 -2.61 6.29
CA ILE A 269 -3.93 -3.72 5.44
C ILE A 269 -4.20 -3.22 4.02
N CYS A 270 -3.72 -3.95 3.03
CA CYS A 270 -4.10 -3.78 1.63
C CYS A 270 -4.70 -5.09 1.09
N CYS A 271 -5.75 -4.97 0.27
CA CYS A 271 -6.39 -6.11 -0.40
C CYS A 271 -5.46 -6.71 -1.47
N HIS A 272 -5.93 -7.76 -2.14
CA HIS A 272 -5.23 -8.40 -3.26
C HIS A 272 -4.92 -7.44 -4.42
N VAL A 273 -5.58 -6.29 -4.50
CA VAL A 273 -5.22 -5.22 -5.44
C VAL A 273 -4.27 -4.23 -4.75
N ASN A 274 -3.12 -4.74 -4.30
CA ASN A 274 -2.04 -3.90 -3.77
C ASN A 274 -1.21 -3.36 -4.93
N ARG A 275 -1.53 -2.13 -5.33
CA ARG A 275 -1.00 -1.48 -6.52
C ARG A 275 -0.08 -0.33 -6.15
N HIS A 276 1.11 -0.34 -6.70
CA HIS A 276 2.06 0.75 -6.55
C HIS A 276 3.10 0.71 -7.66
N ILE A 277 3.66 1.86 -7.98
CA ILE A 277 4.70 2.01 -8.99
C ILE A 277 5.73 3.02 -8.50
N ALA A 278 7.00 2.72 -8.72
CA ALA A 278 8.12 3.61 -8.46
C ALA A 278 8.76 4.07 -9.76
N ARG A 279 9.22 5.33 -9.79
CA ARG A 279 10.00 5.89 -10.88
C ARG A 279 11.01 6.90 -10.34
N THR A 280 12.19 6.91 -10.91
CA THR A 280 13.22 7.92 -10.61
C THR A 280 13.36 8.87 -11.78
N ILE A 281 13.36 10.18 -11.50
CA ILE A 281 13.59 11.25 -12.47
C ILE A 281 14.81 12.09 -12.11
#